data_63ad05066b9580fc518cb7f13b87a140
#
_entry.id   63ad05066b9580fc518cb7f13b87a140
#
_cell.length_a   1.000
_cell.length_b   1.000
_cell.length_c   1.000
_cell.angle_alpha   90.00
_cell.angle_beta   90.00
_cell.angle_gamma   90.00
#
_symmetry.space_group_name_H-M   'P 1'
#
loop_
_entity.id
_entity.type
_entity.pdbx_description
1 polymer ?
#
loop_
_entity_poly.entity_id
_entity_poly.type
_entity_poly.pdbx_seq_one_letter_code
_entity_poly.pdbx_strand_id
1 'polypeptide(L)'
;MRRLGFLLAPLLLVACQNQADDPAAPDAVVNADWNNIGFDAKEQRHSPLDQINESNVGELGIAWFKDLPDARGQEATPVVVDGKLYISTAWSKVFAYDAKTGEELWSYDPEVSGEKAVDACCDVVNRGVAINRGKLFFGTIDGRLIALDAISGARLWETQTTDNSKPYTITGAPRVVKNMVIIGNGGAEFGVRGYVSAYDVRDGTLKWRFYTVPNPEGKPDGAASDEIFAKAAAKTWSDGEWKESGGGGTVWDSIVYDEDLDQLYFGVGNGNPWNHGLRSGGEGDNLF
;
A
#
# COMPACT_ATOMS: atom_id res chain seq x y z
N MET A 1 -33.69 72.46 -47.54
CA MET A 1 -32.38 72.00 -48.00
C MET A 1 -32.10 70.65 -47.34
N ARG A 2 -32.31 69.53 -48.03
CA ARG A 2 -32.11 68.17 -47.57
C ARG A 2 -30.74 67.68 -48.08
N ARG A 3 -29.81 67.29 -47.20
CA ARG A 3 -28.58 66.64 -47.61
C ARG A 3 -28.77 65.15 -47.52
N LEU A 4 -28.63 64.46 -48.65
CA LEU A 4 -28.51 63.01 -48.74
C LEU A 4 -27.11 62.59 -48.28
N GLY A 5 -27.07 61.72 -47.33
CA GLY A 5 -25.82 61.03 -46.95
C GLY A 5 -25.76 59.65 -47.62
N PHE A 6 -24.70 59.41 -48.38
CA PHE A 6 -24.39 58.10 -48.95
C PHE A 6 -23.72 57.20 -47.87
N LEU A 7 -24.32 56.04 -47.59
CA LEU A 7 -23.75 54.97 -46.85
C LEU A 7 -22.94 54.04 -47.75
N LEU A 8 -21.64 54.05 -47.65
CA LEU A 8 -20.76 53.00 -48.17
C LEU A 8 -20.73 51.81 -47.20
N ALA A 9 -21.19 50.69 -47.71
CA ALA A 9 -21.00 49.39 -46.97
C ALA A 9 -19.61 48.79 -47.32
N PRO A 10 -18.81 48.33 -46.37
CA PRO A 10 -17.59 47.60 -46.69
C PRO A 10 -17.92 46.14 -47.02
N LEU A 11 -17.44 45.66 -48.15
CA LEU A 11 -17.37 44.25 -48.52
C LEU A 11 -16.35 43.56 -47.63
N LEU A 12 -16.80 42.65 -46.78
CA LEU A 12 -15.94 41.71 -46.05
C LEU A 12 -15.57 40.57 -46.99
N LEU A 13 -14.32 40.54 -47.45
CA LEU A 13 -13.70 39.37 -48.08
C LEU A 13 -13.41 38.34 -46.97
N VAL A 14 -14.16 37.25 -46.95
CA VAL A 14 -13.84 36.07 -46.17
C VAL A 14 -12.74 35.32 -46.90
N ALA A 15 -11.51 35.46 -46.42
CA ALA A 15 -10.39 34.61 -46.82
C ALA A 15 -10.56 33.25 -46.14
N CYS A 16 -10.85 32.19 -46.92
CA CYS A 16 -10.67 30.80 -46.45
C CYS A 16 -9.18 30.58 -46.20
N GLN A 17 -8.76 30.63 -44.92
CA GLN A 17 -7.49 30.09 -44.50
C GLN A 17 -7.59 28.58 -44.51
N ASN A 18 -6.86 27.92 -45.40
CA ASN A 18 -6.51 26.51 -45.26
C ASN A 18 -5.77 26.37 -43.93
N GLN A 19 -6.41 25.79 -42.91
CA GLN A 19 -5.70 25.24 -41.78
C GLN A 19 -4.84 24.09 -42.33
N ALA A 20 -3.53 24.36 -42.45
CA ALA A 20 -2.58 23.30 -42.58
C ALA A 20 -2.73 22.44 -41.29
N ASP A 21 -2.91 21.15 -41.48
CA ASP A 21 -2.90 20.18 -40.35
C ASP A 21 -1.60 20.38 -39.57
N ASP A 22 -1.73 20.94 -38.37
CA ASP A 22 -0.64 20.94 -37.38
C ASP A 22 -0.23 19.49 -37.18
N PRO A 23 1.08 19.15 -37.30
CA PRO A 23 1.49 17.80 -36.99
C PRO A 23 1.06 17.51 -35.57
N ALA A 24 0.32 16.41 -35.40
CA ALA A 24 -0.17 15.95 -34.11
C ALA A 24 0.99 16.06 -33.10
N ALA A 25 0.72 16.72 -31.96
CA ALA A 25 1.68 16.79 -30.87
C ALA A 25 2.17 15.36 -30.59
N PRO A 26 3.46 15.12 -30.37
CA PRO A 26 3.94 13.78 -30.08
C PRO A 26 3.11 13.22 -28.94
N ASP A 27 2.59 12.00 -29.13
CA ASP A 27 1.76 11.31 -28.16
C ASP A 27 2.39 11.48 -26.76
N ALA A 28 1.61 12.03 -25.84
CA ALA A 28 2.06 12.20 -24.47
C ALA A 28 2.54 10.82 -23.99
N VAL A 29 3.78 10.70 -23.56
CA VAL A 29 4.32 9.45 -23.03
C VAL A 29 3.42 9.04 -21.86
N VAL A 30 2.59 8.03 -22.08
CA VAL A 30 1.71 7.49 -21.06
C VAL A 30 2.63 6.86 -20.01
N ASN A 31 2.62 7.38 -18.79
CA ASN A 31 3.33 6.71 -17.69
C ASN A 31 2.63 5.38 -17.42
N ALA A 32 3.33 4.29 -17.73
CA ALA A 32 2.83 2.93 -17.63
C ALA A 32 3.41 2.18 -16.43
N ASP A 33 4.12 2.87 -15.55
CA ASP A 33 4.68 2.28 -14.35
C ASP A 33 3.57 1.76 -13.44
N TRP A 34 3.68 0.49 -13.06
CA TRP A 34 2.84 -0.14 -12.07
C TRP A 34 3.51 -0.03 -10.71
N ASN A 35 3.46 1.15 -10.10
CA ASN A 35 4.27 1.49 -8.91
C ASN A 35 3.58 1.18 -7.57
N ASN A 36 2.35 0.71 -7.61
CA ASN A 36 1.54 0.33 -6.45
C ASN A 36 0.83 -1.00 -6.75
N ILE A 37 0.42 -1.72 -5.72
CA ILE A 37 -0.28 -3.00 -5.82
C ILE A 37 -1.54 -2.93 -6.72
N GLY A 38 -2.25 -1.81 -6.72
CA GLY A 38 -3.44 -1.55 -7.53
C GLY A 38 -3.21 -0.68 -8.76
N PHE A 39 -1.98 -0.49 -9.21
CA PHE A 39 -1.50 0.39 -10.27
C PHE A 39 -1.29 1.83 -9.78
N ASP A 40 -2.33 2.50 -9.35
CA ASP A 40 -2.33 3.87 -8.83
C ASP A 40 -3.08 3.96 -7.47
N ALA A 41 -3.26 5.16 -6.94
CA ALA A 41 -3.98 5.40 -5.68
C ALA A 41 -5.46 4.97 -5.72
N LYS A 42 -6.05 4.85 -6.92
CA LYS A 42 -7.44 4.39 -7.08
C LYS A 42 -7.60 2.88 -6.99
N GLU A 43 -6.50 2.12 -6.96
CA GLU A 43 -6.44 0.66 -6.82
C GLU A 43 -7.32 -0.11 -7.84
N GLN A 44 -7.50 0.45 -9.04
CA GLN A 44 -8.40 -0.14 -10.06
C GLN A 44 -7.77 -1.30 -10.82
N ARG A 45 -6.46 -1.54 -10.68
CA ARG A 45 -5.72 -2.60 -11.36
C ARG A 45 -5.87 -2.55 -12.89
N HIS A 46 -5.95 -1.35 -13.44
CA HIS A 46 -6.14 -1.10 -14.85
C HIS A 46 -4.96 -0.30 -15.41
N SER A 47 -4.26 -0.88 -16.40
CA SER A 47 -3.18 -0.20 -17.12
C SER A 47 -3.77 0.69 -18.24
N PRO A 48 -3.23 1.90 -18.46
CA PRO A 48 -3.60 2.73 -19.59
C PRO A 48 -3.00 2.25 -20.93
N LEU A 49 -2.17 1.20 -20.90
CA LEU A 49 -1.57 0.61 -22.10
C LEU A 49 -2.63 -0.15 -22.90
N ASP A 50 -2.59 -0.03 -24.23
CA ASP A 50 -3.54 -0.62 -25.17
C ASP A 50 -2.93 -1.60 -26.19
N GLN A 51 -1.59 -1.85 -26.08
CA GLN A 51 -0.90 -2.79 -26.96
C GLN A 51 -1.45 -4.21 -26.85
N ILE A 52 -1.99 -4.59 -25.68
CA ILE A 52 -2.69 -5.85 -25.47
C ILE A 52 -4.18 -5.55 -25.41
N ASN A 53 -4.97 -6.14 -26.31
CA ASN A 53 -6.38 -5.92 -26.44
C ASN A 53 -7.11 -7.19 -26.94
N GLU A 54 -8.41 -7.12 -27.10
CA GLU A 54 -9.25 -8.26 -27.49
C GLU A 54 -8.81 -8.93 -28.79
N SER A 55 -8.18 -8.20 -29.72
CA SER A 55 -7.76 -8.73 -31.02
C SER A 55 -6.48 -9.56 -30.95
N ASN A 56 -5.64 -9.38 -29.95
CA ASN A 56 -4.31 -10.02 -29.86
C ASN A 56 -4.03 -10.74 -28.54
N VAL A 57 -4.88 -10.64 -27.54
CA VAL A 57 -4.66 -11.30 -26.23
C VAL A 57 -4.53 -12.81 -26.36
N GLY A 58 -5.20 -13.43 -27.35
CA GLY A 58 -5.08 -14.88 -27.63
C GLY A 58 -3.73 -15.32 -28.19
N GLU A 59 -2.89 -14.37 -28.64
CA GLU A 59 -1.56 -14.64 -29.22
C GLU A 59 -0.43 -14.46 -28.21
N LEU A 60 -0.75 -14.13 -26.96
CA LEU A 60 0.26 -13.93 -25.90
C LEU A 60 0.98 -15.23 -25.60
N GLY A 61 2.31 -15.13 -25.53
CA GLY A 61 3.20 -16.18 -25.09
C GLY A 61 4.00 -15.77 -23.86
N ILE A 62 4.65 -16.73 -23.22
CA ILE A 62 5.57 -16.48 -22.10
C ILE A 62 6.83 -15.85 -22.65
N ALA A 63 7.17 -14.62 -22.22
CA ALA A 63 8.41 -13.95 -22.59
C ALA A 63 9.60 -14.52 -21.80
N TRP A 64 9.43 -14.72 -20.51
CA TRP A 64 10.40 -15.34 -19.59
C TRP A 64 9.69 -15.84 -18.35
N PHE A 65 10.37 -16.66 -17.57
CA PHE A 65 9.93 -17.09 -16.23
C PHE A 65 11.13 -17.18 -15.29
N LYS A 66 10.87 -17.16 -13.98
CA LYS A 66 11.89 -17.28 -12.94
C LYS A 66 11.37 -18.16 -11.80
N ASP A 67 12.16 -19.14 -11.40
CA ASP A 67 11.91 -19.89 -10.17
C ASP A 67 12.34 -19.03 -8.97
N LEU A 68 11.47 -18.92 -7.99
CA LEU A 68 11.76 -18.23 -6.72
C LEU A 68 12.48 -19.19 -5.76
N PRO A 69 13.35 -18.67 -4.86
CA PRO A 69 14.22 -19.54 -4.04
C PRO A 69 13.48 -20.34 -2.97
N ASP A 70 12.27 -19.89 -2.58
CA ASP A 70 11.50 -20.51 -1.50
C ASP A 70 10.25 -21.20 -2.03
N ALA A 71 10.04 -22.48 -1.62
CA ALA A 71 8.84 -23.25 -1.94
C ALA A 71 7.68 -23.02 -0.94
N ARG A 72 7.60 -21.80 -0.36
CA ARG A 72 6.53 -21.38 0.56
C ARG A 72 5.48 -20.55 -0.18
N GLY A 73 4.39 -20.20 0.51
CA GLY A 73 3.32 -19.40 -0.06
C GLY A 73 3.82 -18.09 -0.70
N GLN A 74 3.35 -17.80 -1.91
CA GLN A 74 3.69 -16.60 -2.67
C GLN A 74 2.44 -15.76 -2.85
N GLU A 75 2.36 -14.60 -2.18
CA GLU A 75 1.17 -13.74 -2.15
C GLU A 75 1.43 -12.32 -2.67
N ALA A 76 2.67 -12.00 -3.03
CA ALA A 76 3.02 -10.66 -3.45
C ALA A 76 2.45 -10.29 -4.83
N THR A 77 1.97 -9.07 -4.95
CA THR A 77 1.73 -8.44 -6.25
C THR A 77 3.04 -7.80 -6.72
N PRO A 78 3.58 -8.18 -7.89
CA PRO A 78 4.74 -7.51 -8.46
C PRO A 78 4.43 -6.06 -8.80
N VAL A 79 5.42 -5.18 -8.66
CA VAL A 79 5.35 -3.79 -9.14
C VAL A 79 6.42 -3.55 -10.20
N VAL A 80 6.14 -2.69 -11.17
CA VAL A 80 7.05 -2.38 -12.28
C VAL A 80 7.27 -0.89 -12.37
N VAL A 81 8.51 -0.46 -12.23
CA VAL A 81 8.91 0.94 -12.29
C VAL A 81 10.21 1.09 -13.07
N ASP A 82 10.26 2.01 -14.00
CA ASP A 82 11.46 2.28 -14.82
C ASP A 82 12.03 1.00 -15.48
N GLY A 83 11.17 0.11 -15.98
CA GLY A 83 11.56 -1.14 -16.64
C GLY A 83 12.12 -2.21 -15.71
N LYS A 84 11.98 -2.06 -14.40
CA LYS A 84 12.36 -3.04 -13.38
C LYS A 84 11.14 -3.61 -12.68
N LEU A 85 11.09 -4.92 -12.55
CA LEU A 85 10.08 -5.65 -11.79
C LEU A 85 10.61 -5.92 -10.39
N TYR A 86 9.82 -5.57 -9.39
CA TYR A 86 10.13 -5.82 -7.99
C TYR A 86 9.08 -6.75 -7.38
N ILE A 87 9.54 -7.72 -6.61
CA ILE A 87 8.67 -8.68 -5.94
C ILE A 87 9.24 -9.07 -4.58
N SER A 88 8.38 -9.17 -3.58
CA SER A 88 8.73 -9.83 -2.32
C SER A 88 8.31 -11.29 -2.34
N THR A 89 9.00 -12.11 -1.55
CA THR A 89 8.72 -13.55 -1.43
C THR A 89 8.55 -13.93 0.04
N ALA A 90 8.35 -15.22 0.28
CA ALA A 90 8.37 -15.76 1.64
C ALA A 90 9.62 -15.29 2.41
N TRP A 91 9.51 -15.20 3.75
CA TRP A 91 10.55 -14.65 4.64
C TRP A 91 10.88 -13.19 4.38
N SER A 92 9.99 -12.48 3.67
CA SER A 92 10.14 -11.05 3.32
C SER A 92 11.40 -10.74 2.51
N LYS A 93 11.92 -11.69 1.74
CA LYS A 93 12.99 -11.45 0.79
C LYS A 93 12.48 -10.62 -0.37
N VAL A 94 13.32 -9.76 -0.93
CA VAL A 94 12.95 -8.87 -2.05
C VAL A 94 13.90 -9.07 -3.21
N PHE A 95 13.35 -9.10 -4.42
CA PHE A 95 14.08 -9.26 -5.67
C PHE A 95 13.74 -8.14 -6.64
N ALA A 96 14.71 -7.73 -7.42
CA ALA A 96 14.54 -6.87 -8.58
C ALA A 96 15.03 -7.57 -9.84
N TYR A 97 14.21 -7.52 -10.87
CA TYR A 97 14.52 -8.11 -12.18
C TYR A 97 14.39 -7.03 -13.26
N ASP A 98 15.17 -7.17 -14.33
CA ASP A 98 14.88 -6.49 -15.58
C ASP A 98 13.54 -6.99 -16.12
N ALA A 99 12.55 -6.10 -16.26
CA ALA A 99 11.19 -6.49 -16.60
C ALA A 99 11.07 -7.10 -18.01
N LYS A 100 12.02 -6.79 -18.91
CA LYS A 100 12.02 -7.27 -20.29
C LYS A 100 12.69 -8.64 -20.42
N THR A 101 13.76 -8.89 -19.67
CA THR A 101 14.62 -10.09 -19.84
C THR A 101 14.46 -11.12 -18.72
N GLY A 102 13.96 -10.71 -17.54
CA GLY A 102 13.93 -11.54 -16.35
C GLY A 102 15.29 -11.71 -15.67
N GLU A 103 16.32 -10.96 -16.10
CA GLU A 103 17.64 -10.96 -15.45
C GLU A 103 17.52 -10.39 -14.03
N GLU A 104 18.10 -11.08 -13.04
CA GLU A 104 18.15 -10.60 -11.66
C GLU A 104 19.15 -9.45 -11.54
N LEU A 105 18.67 -8.28 -11.12
CA LEU A 105 19.46 -7.08 -10.92
C LEU A 105 20.07 -7.05 -9.52
N TRP A 106 19.27 -7.39 -8.52
CA TRP A 106 19.70 -7.52 -7.14
C TRP A 106 18.66 -8.30 -6.32
N SER A 107 19.09 -8.80 -5.17
CA SER A 107 18.21 -9.38 -4.15
C SER A 107 18.61 -8.90 -2.76
N TYR A 108 17.64 -8.89 -1.85
CA TYR A 108 17.81 -8.53 -0.44
C TYR A 108 17.14 -9.55 0.46
N ASP A 109 17.90 -10.13 1.38
CA ASP A 109 17.40 -11.00 2.44
C ASP A 109 17.45 -10.24 3.78
N PRO A 110 16.31 -9.98 4.44
CA PRO A 110 16.28 -9.33 5.75
C PRO A 110 16.75 -10.23 6.90
N GLU A 111 17.11 -11.47 6.62
CA GLU A 111 17.61 -12.46 7.59
C GLU A 111 16.64 -12.67 8.77
N VAL A 112 15.33 -12.81 8.46
CA VAL A 112 14.33 -13.10 9.48
C VAL A 112 14.61 -14.45 10.14
N SER A 113 14.62 -14.51 11.48
CA SER A 113 14.78 -15.75 12.19
C SER A 113 13.69 -16.76 11.88
N GLY A 114 14.07 -18.03 11.62
CA GLY A 114 13.12 -19.12 11.39
C GLY A 114 12.16 -19.36 12.57
N GLU A 115 12.54 -18.97 13.78
CA GLU A 115 11.68 -19.04 14.96
C GLU A 115 10.42 -18.17 14.82
N LYS A 116 10.48 -17.10 14.03
CA LYS A 116 9.35 -16.18 13.79
C LYS A 116 8.17 -16.82 13.06
N ALA A 117 8.38 -17.96 12.41
CA ALA A 117 7.31 -18.70 11.71
C ALA A 117 6.17 -19.13 12.63
N VAL A 118 6.43 -19.34 13.93
CA VAL A 118 5.37 -19.74 14.88
C VAL A 118 4.37 -18.63 15.18
N ASP A 119 4.76 -17.38 14.94
CA ASP A 119 3.92 -16.19 15.10
C ASP A 119 3.09 -15.87 13.83
N ALA A 120 3.35 -16.58 12.75
CA ALA A 120 2.68 -16.37 11.46
C ALA A 120 1.52 -17.36 11.30
N CYS A 121 0.27 -16.87 11.41
CA CYS A 121 -0.92 -17.72 11.30
C CYS A 121 -1.03 -18.46 9.96
N CYS A 122 -0.52 -17.86 8.89
CA CYS A 122 -0.88 -18.18 7.51
C CYS A 122 0.37 -18.29 6.64
N ASP A 123 1.43 -18.89 7.15
CA ASP A 123 2.75 -18.98 6.55
C ASP A 123 3.56 -17.67 6.63
N VAL A 124 4.84 -17.75 6.27
CA VAL A 124 5.79 -16.62 6.29
C VAL A 124 5.71 -15.78 5.01
N VAL A 125 4.50 -15.50 4.61
CA VAL A 125 4.16 -14.77 3.37
C VAL A 125 4.50 -13.29 3.46
N ASN A 126 4.65 -12.66 2.29
CA ASN A 126 4.72 -11.22 2.13
C ASN A 126 3.89 -10.79 0.93
N ARG A 127 3.09 -9.71 1.05
CA ARG A 127 2.11 -9.31 0.02
C ARG A 127 2.61 -8.23 -0.93
N GLY A 128 3.85 -7.79 -0.77
CA GLY A 128 4.44 -6.88 -1.75
C GLY A 128 5.21 -5.72 -1.15
N VAL A 129 5.66 -4.88 -2.05
CA VAL A 129 6.48 -3.71 -1.78
C VAL A 129 5.76 -2.45 -2.27
N ALA A 130 6.19 -1.28 -1.80
CA ALA A 130 5.81 0.01 -2.35
C ALA A 130 7.06 0.74 -2.86
N ILE A 131 6.94 1.45 -3.98
CA ILE A 131 8.04 2.22 -4.56
C ILE A 131 7.65 3.68 -4.67
N ASN A 132 8.53 4.55 -4.20
CA ASN A 132 8.35 5.99 -4.35
C ASN A 132 9.71 6.70 -4.44
N ARG A 133 9.89 7.50 -5.49
CA ARG A 133 11.07 8.35 -5.70
C ARG A 133 12.41 7.62 -5.50
N GLY A 134 12.56 6.46 -6.14
CA GLY A 134 13.79 5.66 -6.11
C GLY A 134 14.02 4.88 -4.81
N LYS A 135 13.05 4.84 -3.92
CA LYS A 135 13.08 4.02 -2.69
C LYS A 135 12.03 2.93 -2.75
N LEU A 136 12.40 1.75 -2.29
CA LEU A 136 11.53 0.61 -2.12
C LEU A 136 11.28 0.38 -0.63
N PHE A 137 10.02 0.18 -0.24
CA PHE A 137 9.61 -0.04 1.14
C PHE A 137 8.89 -1.38 1.27
N PHE A 138 9.17 -2.11 2.33
CA PHE A 138 8.48 -3.37 2.64
C PHE A 138 8.51 -3.66 4.13
N GLY A 139 7.50 -4.41 4.60
CA GLY A 139 7.45 -4.94 5.96
C GLY A 139 8.08 -6.32 6.05
N THR A 140 8.61 -6.69 7.20
CA THR A 140 9.15 -8.03 7.45
C THR A 140 8.31 -8.78 8.46
N ILE A 141 8.32 -10.11 8.37
CA ILE A 141 7.51 -10.97 9.25
C ILE A 141 7.86 -10.77 10.75
N ASP A 142 9.06 -10.32 11.07
CA ASP A 142 9.50 -9.99 12.43
C ASP A 142 9.21 -8.53 12.84
N GLY A 143 8.38 -7.82 12.07
CA GLY A 143 7.85 -6.51 12.45
C GLY A 143 8.73 -5.31 12.14
N ARG A 144 9.74 -5.44 11.29
CA ARG A 144 10.52 -4.31 10.79
C ARG A 144 9.87 -3.69 9.55
N LEU A 145 10.01 -2.39 9.39
CA LEU A 145 9.80 -1.67 8.14
C LEU A 145 11.16 -1.27 7.59
N ILE A 146 11.45 -1.64 6.35
CA ILE A 146 12.75 -1.45 5.71
C ILE A 146 12.60 -0.61 4.45
N ALA A 147 13.53 0.31 4.23
CA ALA A 147 13.69 1.03 2.99
C ALA A 147 15.00 0.65 2.30
N LEU A 148 14.89 0.31 1.01
CA LEU A 148 16.02 0.06 0.14
C LEU A 148 16.12 1.14 -0.93
N ASP A 149 17.32 1.36 -1.43
CA ASP A 149 17.53 2.03 -2.71
C ASP A 149 17.02 1.13 -3.83
N ALA A 150 16.07 1.60 -4.62
CA ALA A 150 15.40 0.76 -5.63
C ALA A 150 16.33 0.35 -6.78
N ILE A 151 17.43 1.07 -7.01
CA ILE A 151 18.39 0.76 -8.09
C ILE A 151 19.37 -0.31 -7.65
N SER A 152 19.92 -0.18 -6.44
CA SER A 152 21.03 -1.02 -5.96
C SER A 152 20.63 -2.10 -4.95
N GLY A 153 19.43 -2.04 -4.38
CA GLY A 153 19.02 -2.92 -3.28
C GLY A 153 19.69 -2.60 -1.93
N ALA A 154 20.50 -1.55 -1.85
CA ALA A 154 21.17 -1.16 -0.62
C ALA A 154 20.17 -0.65 0.43
N ARG A 155 20.31 -1.11 1.69
CA ARG A 155 19.45 -0.65 2.78
C ARG A 155 19.75 0.82 3.12
N LEU A 156 18.70 1.64 3.07
CA LEU A 156 18.74 3.06 3.43
C LEU A 156 18.45 3.28 4.91
N TRP A 157 17.41 2.63 5.41
CA TRP A 157 17.04 2.65 6.83
C TRP A 157 16.17 1.44 7.18
N GLU A 158 16.06 1.19 8.48
CA GLU A 158 15.25 0.13 9.07
C GLU A 158 14.66 0.62 10.39
N THR A 159 13.38 0.32 10.63
CA THR A 159 12.69 0.69 11.87
C THR A 159 11.90 -0.51 12.39
N GLN A 160 12.11 -0.87 13.67
CA GLN A 160 11.24 -1.82 14.35
C GLN A 160 9.89 -1.16 14.63
N THR A 161 8.81 -1.69 14.06
CA THR A 161 7.47 -1.12 14.18
C THR A 161 6.64 -1.77 15.27
N THR A 162 6.99 -2.99 15.67
CA THR A 162 6.27 -3.83 16.60
C THR A 162 7.05 -4.02 17.91
N ASP A 163 6.36 -4.46 18.95
CA ASP A 163 6.96 -4.93 20.18
C ASP A 163 7.46 -6.38 20.00
N ASN A 164 8.78 -6.59 19.98
CA ASN A 164 9.40 -7.89 19.73
C ASN A 164 9.16 -8.92 20.85
N SER A 165 8.68 -8.49 22.00
CA SER A 165 8.31 -9.41 23.12
C SER A 165 6.96 -10.08 22.88
N LYS A 166 6.22 -9.69 21.83
CA LYS A 166 4.90 -10.20 21.49
C LYS A 166 4.89 -10.78 20.08
N PRO A 167 3.94 -11.66 19.77
CA PRO A 167 3.84 -12.35 18.48
C PRO A 167 3.25 -11.48 17.37
N TYR A 168 3.74 -10.25 17.26
CA TYR A 168 3.42 -9.38 16.12
C TYR A 168 4.09 -9.87 14.85
N THR A 169 3.40 -9.73 13.74
CA THR A 169 3.95 -9.96 12.40
C THR A 169 3.58 -8.81 11.47
N ILE A 170 4.29 -8.71 10.34
CA ILE A 170 3.87 -7.88 9.20
C ILE A 170 3.94 -8.74 7.96
N THR A 171 2.81 -8.88 7.29
CA THR A 171 2.68 -9.61 6.01
C THR A 171 2.12 -8.73 4.91
N GLY A 172 1.53 -7.59 5.25
CA GLY A 172 0.92 -6.64 4.31
C GLY A 172 1.93 -5.79 3.55
N ALA A 173 1.56 -5.39 2.34
CA ALA A 173 2.32 -4.42 1.58
C ALA A 173 2.07 -3.00 2.12
N PRO A 174 3.12 -2.19 2.32
CA PRO A 174 2.95 -0.80 2.73
C PRO A 174 2.33 0.05 1.61
N ARG A 175 1.85 1.23 1.97
CA ARG A 175 1.45 2.28 1.02
C ARG A 175 2.26 3.54 1.27
N VAL A 176 2.67 4.21 0.20
CA VAL A 176 3.29 5.53 0.32
C VAL A 176 2.22 6.60 0.08
N VAL A 177 2.02 7.44 1.09
CA VAL A 177 1.06 8.54 1.06
C VAL A 177 1.80 9.82 1.37
N LYS A 178 1.89 10.73 0.41
CA LYS A 178 2.67 11.98 0.52
C LYS A 178 4.14 11.68 0.89
N ASN A 179 4.56 12.03 2.09
CA ASN A 179 5.91 11.79 2.60
C ASN A 179 5.95 10.72 3.70
N MET A 180 4.95 9.84 3.73
CA MET A 180 4.82 8.81 4.76
C MET A 180 4.66 7.43 4.15
N VAL A 181 5.24 6.44 4.80
CA VAL A 181 5.00 5.02 4.56
C VAL A 181 3.97 4.55 5.58
N ILE A 182 2.83 4.06 5.10
CA ILE A 182 1.73 3.57 5.93
C ILE A 182 1.79 2.05 5.98
N ILE A 183 1.74 1.49 7.19
CA ILE A 183 1.76 0.05 7.41
C ILE A 183 1.01 -0.30 8.71
N GLY A 184 0.37 -1.45 8.72
CA GLY A 184 -0.27 -2.01 9.91
C GLY A 184 0.49 -3.22 10.44
N ASN A 185 -0.19 -4.08 11.20
CA ASN A 185 0.36 -5.30 11.77
C ASN A 185 -0.57 -6.49 11.62
N GLY A 186 0.00 -7.69 11.65
CA GLY A 186 -0.66 -8.98 11.84
C GLY A 186 -0.47 -9.52 13.27
N GLY A 187 -0.95 -10.75 13.51
CA GLY A 187 -0.81 -11.46 14.78
C GLY A 187 -2.06 -11.43 15.67
N ALA A 188 -3.23 -11.05 15.14
CA ALA A 188 -4.48 -10.98 15.91
C ALA A 188 -4.76 -12.26 16.71
N GLU A 189 -4.58 -13.42 16.08
CA GLU A 189 -4.86 -14.74 16.67
C GLU A 189 -3.93 -15.10 17.84
N PHE A 190 -2.78 -14.44 17.92
CA PHE A 190 -1.73 -14.73 18.91
C PHE A 190 -1.70 -13.73 20.06
N GLY A 191 -2.70 -12.86 20.18
CA GLY A 191 -2.83 -11.99 21.34
C GLY A 191 -2.09 -10.65 21.19
N VAL A 192 -2.22 -9.99 20.07
CA VAL A 192 -1.68 -8.65 19.84
C VAL A 192 -2.79 -7.61 19.63
N ARG A 193 -2.44 -6.35 19.82
CA ARG A 193 -3.30 -5.19 19.61
C ARG A 193 -3.10 -4.62 18.22
N GLY A 194 -4.17 -4.45 17.47
CA GLY A 194 -4.15 -3.91 16.12
C GLY A 194 -3.85 -2.41 16.05
N TYR A 195 -3.14 -2.01 15.01
CA TYR A 195 -2.86 -0.60 14.69
C TYR A 195 -2.52 -0.42 13.21
N VAL A 196 -2.57 0.83 12.77
CA VAL A 196 -1.92 1.34 11.55
C VAL A 196 -0.99 2.49 11.94
N SER A 197 0.15 2.60 11.29
CA SER A 197 1.15 3.63 11.59
C SER A 197 1.71 4.25 10.33
N ALA A 198 2.16 5.50 10.46
CA ALA A 198 2.87 6.23 9.40
C ALA A 198 4.31 6.53 9.82
N TYR A 199 5.23 6.34 8.90
CA TYR A 199 6.65 6.59 9.07
C TYR A 199 7.17 7.54 8.00
N ASP A 200 8.12 8.40 8.33
CA ASP A 200 8.74 9.31 7.36
C ASP A 200 9.50 8.51 6.28
N VAL A 201 9.26 8.79 5.00
CA VAL A 201 9.93 8.11 3.87
C VAL A 201 11.45 8.32 3.84
N ARG A 202 12.00 9.34 4.54
CA ARG A 202 13.42 9.68 4.50
C ARG A 202 14.24 8.83 5.45
N ASP A 203 13.73 8.60 6.65
CA ASP A 203 14.50 8.06 7.77
C ASP A 203 13.76 7.01 8.63
N GLY A 204 12.50 6.69 8.30
CA GLY A 204 11.72 5.71 9.03
C GLY A 204 11.24 6.18 10.41
N THR A 205 11.31 7.47 10.72
CA THR A 205 10.80 8.02 11.98
C THR A 205 9.29 7.92 12.05
N LEU A 206 8.76 7.39 13.17
CA LEU A 206 7.32 7.32 13.42
C LEU A 206 6.71 8.72 13.46
N LYS A 207 5.67 8.95 12.64
CA LYS A 207 4.91 10.20 12.61
C LYS A 207 3.64 10.13 13.44
N TRP A 208 2.89 9.04 13.28
CA TRP A 208 1.69 8.78 14.06
C TRP A 208 1.38 7.28 14.07
N ARG A 209 0.62 6.88 15.10
CA ARG A 209 -0.01 5.56 15.19
C ARG A 209 -1.47 5.72 15.55
N PHE A 210 -2.31 4.92 14.92
CA PHE A 210 -3.73 4.79 15.22
C PHE A 210 -4.01 3.35 15.62
N TYR A 211 -4.42 3.15 16.86
CA TYR A 211 -4.85 1.84 17.35
C TYR A 211 -6.28 1.57 16.92
N THR A 212 -6.59 0.33 16.59
CA THR A 212 -7.91 -0.17 16.21
C THR A 212 -8.65 -0.82 17.38
N VAL A 213 -7.97 -0.98 18.51
CA VAL A 213 -8.48 -1.55 19.76
C VAL A 213 -8.14 -0.58 20.90
N PRO A 214 -9.05 -0.33 21.86
CA PRO A 214 -8.78 0.57 22.98
C PRO A 214 -7.59 0.12 23.82
N ASN A 215 -7.05 1.04 24.61
CA ASN A 215 -6.04 0.69 25.61
C ASN A 215 -6.70 -0.17 26.71
N PRO A 216 -6.16 -1.39 26.98
CA PRO A 216 -6.75 -2.30 27.97
C PRO A 216 -6.74 -1.74 29.40
N GLU A 217 -5.86 -0.78 29.70
CA GLU A 217 -5.81 -0.09 30.98
C GLU A 217 -6.80 1.09 31.08
N GLY A 218 -7.55 1.37 30.00
CA GLY A 218 -8.56 2.44 29.96
C GLY A 218 -7.96 3.85 29.97
N LYS A 219 -6.68 4.01 29.61
CA LYS A 219 -5.97 5.30 29.55
C LYS A 219 -5.58 5.68 28.12
N PRO A 220 -5.30 6.96 27.85
CA PRO A 220 -4.74 7.38 26.56
C PRO A 220 -3.38 6.75 26.30
N ASP A 221 -3.10 6.49 25.00
CA ASP A 221 -1.83 5.96 24.52
C ASP A 221 -0.84 7.06 24.09
N GLY A 222 -1.30 8.31 23.95
CA GLY A 222 -0.59 9.38 23.25
C GLY A 222 -0.64 9.19 21.72
N ALA A 223 -1.64 8.48 21.21
CA ALA A 223 -1.79 8.08 19.83
C ALA A 223 -2.92 8.86 19.10
N ALA A 224 -2.91 8.83 17.78
CA ALA A 224 -3.93 9.48 16.96
C ALA A 224 -5.36 8.94 17.20
N SER A 225 -5.49 7.72 17.73
CA SER A 225 -6.76 7.07 18.07
C SER A 225 -7.39 7.54 19.38
N ASP A 226 -6.67 8.23 20.27
CA ASP A 226 -7.13 8.51 21.64
C ASP A 226 -8.44 9.32 21.68
N GLU A 227 -8.57 10.31 20.81
CA GLU A 227 -9.75 11.16 20.76
C GLU A 227 -11.02 10.38 20.40
N ILE A 228 -10.94 9.54 19.38
CA ILE A 228 -12.09 8.77 18.92
C ILE A 228 -12.45 7.64 19.90
N PHE A 229 -11.46 7.04 20.57
CA PHE A 229 -11.73 6.09 21.64
C PHE A 229 -12.46 6.75 22.81
N ALA A 230 -12.01 7.92 23.25
CA ALA A 230 -12.66 8.65 24.31
C ALA A 230 -14.12 9.05 23.98
N LYS A 231 -14.39 9.40 22.71
CA LYS A 231 -15.73 9.84 22.26
C LYS A 231 -16.70 8.69 22.05
N ALA A 232 -16.29 7.63 21.40
CA ALA A 232 -17.19 6.60 20.88
C ALA A 232 -16.68 5.17 21.05
N ALA A 233 -15.56 4.81 20.44
CA ALA A 233 -15.17 3.42 20.23
C ALA A 233 -14.97 2.65 21.54
N ALA A 234 -14.36 3.23 22.58
CA ALA A 234 -14.13 2.56 23.85
C ALA A 234 -15.42 2.08 24.53
N LYS A 235 -16.55 2.72 24.25
CA LYS A 235 -17.87 2.33 24.79
C LYS A 235 -18.44 1.07 24.15
N THR A 236 -17.89 0.65 23.03
CA THR A 236 -18.29 -0.57 22.32
C THR A 236 -17.48 -1.78 22.76
N TRP A 237 -16.54 -1.58 23.68
CA TRP A 237 -15.68 -2.62 24.25
C TRP A 237 -16.00 -2.76 25.74
N SER A 238 -16.76 -3.78 26.11
CA SER A 238 -17.06 -4.10 27.50
C SER A 238 -15.93 -4.90 28.15
N ASP A 239 -16.06 -5.23 29.43
CA ASP A 239 -15.07 -6.07 30.11
C ASP A 239 -15.03 -7.48 29.49
N GLY A 240 -13.81 -8.05 29.42
CA GLY A 240 -13.61 -9.38 28.86
C GLY A 240 -12.13 -9.69 28.62
N GLU A 241 -11.88 -10.87 28.08
CA GLU A 241 -10.54 -11.41 27.85
C GLU A 241 -9.72 -10.63 26.82
N TRP A 242 -10.35 -9.73 26.04
CA TRP A 242 -9.64 -8.90 25.07
C TRP A 242 -8.57 -8.03 25.73
N LYS A 243 -8.75 -7.65 26.98
CA LYS A 243 -7.77 -6.83 27.73
C LYS A 243 -6.44 -7.55 27.93
N GLU A 244 -6.48 -8.86 28.10
CA GLU A 244 -5.30 -9.70 28.28
C GLU A 244 -4.76 -10.20 26.93
N SER A 245 -5.65 -10.52 25.99
CA SER A 245 -5.29 -11.06 24.69
C SER A 245 -4.99 -10.02 23.61
N GLY A 246 -5.00 -8.72 23.96
CA GLY A 246 -4.69 -7.62 23.03
C GLY A 246 -5.85 -7.18 22.13
N GLY A 247 -6.94 -7.93 22.07
CA GLY A 247 -8.16 -7.55 21.35
C GLY A 247 -8.15 -7.75 19.84
N GLY A 248 -7.04 -8.06 19.22
CA GLY A 248 -6.92 -8.28 17.77
C GLY A 248 -7.06 -7.02 16.94
N GLY A 249 -7.98 -7.01 15.97
CA GLY A 249 -8.28 -5.84 15.16
C GLY A 249 -7.12 -5.37 14.28
N THR A 250 -6.27 -6.25 13.81
CA THR A 250 -5.05 -5.91 13.08
C THR A 250 -5.33 -5.38 11.67
N VAL A 251 -4.57 -4.38 11.25
CA VAL A 251 -4.56 -3.88 9.86
C VAL A 251 -3.47 -4.64 9.10
N TRP A 252 -3.77 -5.88 8.74
CA TRP A 252 -2.78 -6.81 8.19
C TRP A 252 -2.63 -6.71 6.67
N ASP A 253 -3.60 -6.08 5.97
CA ASP A 253 -3.56 -5.83 4.52
C ASP A 253 -4.56 -4.75 4.13
N SER A 254 -4.68 -4.45 2.81
CA SER A 254 -5.76 -3.65 2.20
C SER A 254 -5.85 -2.21 2.72
N ILE A 255 -4.79 -1.44 2.47
CA ILE A 255 -4.76 0.00 2.73
C ILE A 255 -4.92 0.75 1.40
N VAL A 256 -5.87 1.68 1.32
CA VAL A 256 -6.13 2.54 0.15
C VAL A 256 -6.15 4.00 0.58
N TYR A 257 -5.57 4.87 -0.24
CA TYR A 257 -5.58 6.29 -0.01
C TYR A 257 -6.37 7.01 -1.10
N ASP A 258 -7.38 7.76 -0.68
CA ASP A 258 -8.14 8.66 -1.54
C ASP A 258 -7.48 10.04 -1.52
N GLU A 259 -6.86 10.42 -2.64
CA GLU A 259 -6.15 11.69 -2.78
C GLU A 259 -7.09 12.90 -2.81
N ASP A 260 -8.30 12.74 -3.33
CA ASP A 260 -9.29 13.82 -3.46
C ASP A 260 -9.89 14.18 -2.10
N LEU A 261 -10.10 13.18 -1.25
CA LEU A 261 -10.66 13.35 0.09
C LEU A 261 -9.61 13.46 1.18
N ASP A 262 -8.32 13.22 0.87
CA ASP A 262 -7.23 13.12 1.84
C ASP A 262 -7.52 12.10 2.96
N GLN A 263 -8.04 10.93 2.59
CA GLN A 263 -8.49 9.90 3.52
C GLN A 263 -7.83 8.54 3.27
N LEU A 264 -7.54 7.84 4.35
CA LEU A 264 -7.09 6.45 4.33
C LEU A 264 -8.26 5.53 4.65
N TYR A 265 -8.43 4.51 3.81
CA TYR A 265 -9.34 3.39 4.03
C TYR A 265 -8.52 2.14 4.27
N PHE A 266 -8.84 1.40 5.30
CA PHE A 266 -8.17 0.14 5.62
C PHE A 266 -9.13 -0.85 6.25
N GLY A 267 -8.92 -2.14 5.93
CA GLY A 267 -9.64 -3.23 6.56
C GLY A 267 -9.10 -3.50 7.96
N VAL A 268 -9.98 -3.80 8.88
CA VAL A 268 -9.64 -4.24 10.24
C VAL A 268 -9.99 -5.72 10.39
N GLY A 269 -9.03 -6.51 10.82
CA GLY A 269 -9.19 -7.94 11.05
C GLY A 269 -10.08 -8.23 12.24
N ASN A 270 -10.31 -9.52 12.48
CA ASN A 270 -11.16 -10.01 13.57
C ASN A 270 -10.65 -9.58 14.96
N GLY A 271 -11.58 -9.47 15.88
CA GLY A 271 -11.26 -9.31 17.30
C GLY A 271 -10.72 -10.61 17.93
N ASN A 272 -9.92 -10.48 18.98
CA ASN A 272 -9.38 -11.61 19.75
C ASN A 272 -9.78 -11.49 21.25
N PRO A 273 -10.24 -12.59 21.89
CA PRO A 273 -10.60 -13.89 21.30
C PRO A 273 -11.75 -13.80 20.27
N TRP A 274 -11.83 -14.75 19.33
CA TRP A 274 -12.90 -14.78 18.33
C TRP A 274 -14.27 -14.91 18.96
N ASN A 275 -14.37 -15.70 20.03
CA ASN A 275 -15.63 -15.87 20.76
C ASN A 275 -16.01 -14.55 21.43
N HIS A 276 -17.07 -13.91 20.93
CA HIS A 276 -17.56 -12.62 21.42
C HIS A 276 -17.96 -12.67 22.90
N GLY A 277 -18.50 -13.82 23.37
CA GLY A 277 -18.83 -14.01 24.78
C GLY A 277 -17.60 -13.95 25.70
N LEU A 278 -16.47 -14.50 25.27
CA LEU A 278 -15.21 -14.43 26.01
C LEU A 278 -14.54 -13.06 25.83
N ARG A 279 -14.54 -12.55 24.60
CA ARG A 279 -13.89 -11.28 24.27
C ARG A 279 -14.45 -10.12 25.07
N SER A 280 -15.76 -9.95 25.12
CA SER A 280 -16.42 -8.79 25.69
C SER A 280 -17.78 -9.10 26.35
N GLY A 281 -17.94 -10.28 26.93
CA GLY A 281 -19.20 -10.68 27.60
C GLY A 281 -20.39 -10.85 26.67
N GLY A 282 -20.16 -10.88 25.36
CA GLY A 282 -21.22 -10.90 24.34
C GLY A 282 -21.88 -9.54 24.11
N GLU A 283 -21.29 -8.47 24.64
CA GLU A 283 -21.78 -7.09 24.54
C GLU A 283 -20.82 -6.21 23.75
N GLY A 284 -21.37 -5.10 23.21
CA GLY A 284 -20.63 -4.12 22.44
C GLY A 284 -20.28 -4.57 21.01
N ASP A 285 -20.12 -3.61 20.12
CA ASP A 285 -19.88 -3.86 18.70
C ASP A 285 -18.38 -4.05 18.38
N ASN A 286 -17.50 -3.78 19.35
CA ASN A 286 -16.05 -3.84 19.22
C ASN A 286 -15.56 -3.04 17.99
N LEU A 287 -16.02 -1.78 17.89
CA LEU A 287 -15.71 -0.92 16.76
C LEU A 287 -14.22 -0.59 16.69
N PHE A 288 -13.75 -0.51 15.45
CA PHE A 288 -12.42 -0.49 14.86
C PHE A 288 -11.73 -1.82 14.77
#